data_936957b65b82130de29408d925b4e947
#
_entry.id   936957b65b82130de29408d925b4e947
#
_cell.length_a   1.000
_cell.length_b   1.000
_cell.length_c   1.000
_cell.angle_alpha   90.00
_cell.angle_beta   90.00
_cell.angle_gamma   90.00
#
_symmetry.space_group_name_H-M   'P 1'
#
loop_
_entity.id
_entity.type
_entity.pdbx_description
1 polymer ?
#
loop_
_entity_poly.entity_id
_entity_poly.type
_entity_poly.pdbx_seq_one_letter_code
_entity_poly.pdbx_strand_id
1 'polypeptide(L)'
;IAVDALASRSLSRLCTTVQLSDTGIVPGSGVGNHRCALDEKTVGVPVFAIGVPTVVDAATLTLDVLEDAGRSGVDPAALRGHETVMVTTRDIDAQIDLLARVVGYGIDLALQPLSFAEVSALLG
;
A
#
# COMPACT_ATOMS: atom_id res chain seq x y z
N ILE A 1 7.84 10.12 -9.79
CA ILE A 1 7.49 8.99 -8.90
C ILE A 1 6.48 9.48 -7.89
N ALA A 2 5.36 8.77 -7.74
CA ALA A 2 4.34 9.00 -6.72
C ALA A 2 4.39 7.87 -5.69
N VAL A 3 4.41 8.21 -4.40
CA VAL A 3 4.42 7.24 -3.29
C VAL A 3 3.15 7.43 -2.47
N ASP A 4 2.43 6.36 -2.18
CA ASP A 4 1.18 6.42 -1.42
C ASP A 4 0.99 5.20 -0.51
N ALA A 5 0.24 5.40 0.57
CA ALA A 5 -0.24 4.33 1.43
C ALA A 5 -1.56 3.79 0.90
N LEU A 6 -1.65 2.49 0.71
CA LEU A 6 -2.79 1.84 0.08
C LEU A 6 -3.67 1.11 1.12
N ALA A 7 -4.94 0.90 0.77
CA ALA A 7 -5.77 -0.10 1.42
C ALA A 7 -5.44 -1.50 0.86
N SER A 8 -5.20 -2.44 1.75
CA SER A 8 -4.95 -3.83 1.38
C SER A 8 -6.23 -4.54 0.95
N ARG A 9 -6.12 -5.43 -0.02
CA ARG A 9 -7.19 -6.34 -0.44
C ARG A 9 -7.06 -7.73 0.20
N SER A 10 -6.12 -7.90 1.10
CA SER A 10 -5.89 -9.12 1.87
C SER A 10 -5.06 -8.80 3.10
N LEU A 11 -5.38 -9.45 4.22
CA LEU A 11 -4.62 -9.32 5.47
C LEU A 11 -3.14 -9.71 5.27
N SER A 12 -2.89 -10.75 4.47
CA SER A 12 -1.53 -11.24 4.20
C SER A 12 -0.60 -10.24 3.50
N ARG A 13 -1.16 -9.22 2.86
CA ARG A 13 -0.40 -8.16 2.16
C ARG A 13 -0.18 -6.90 2.99
N LEU A 14 -0.85 -6.81 4.13
CA LEU A 14 -0.76 -5.65 5.02
C LEU A 14 0.67 -5.46 5.52
N CYS A 15 1.28 -4.32 5.21
CA CYS A 15 2.67 -3.96 5.55
C CYS A 15 3.75 -4.95 5.07
N THR A 16 3.45 -5.85 4.13
CA THR A 16 4.38 -6.89 3.68
C THR A 16 4.75 -6.81 2.20
N THR A 17 4.07 -5.97 1.43
CA THR A 17 4.26 -5.84 -0.02
C THR A 17 4.49 -4.41 -0.43
N VAL A 18 5.29 -4.22 -1.48
CA VAL A 18 5.41 -2.96 -2.21
C VAL A 18 4.84 -3.18 -3.61
N GLN A 19 3.90 -2.34 -4.01
CA GLN A 19 3.26 -2.42 -5.32
C GLN A 19 3.83 -1.34 -6.23
N LEU A 20 4.18 -1.72 -7.46
CA LEU A 20 4.69 -0.81 -8.47
C LEU A 20 3.70 -0.75 -9.64
N SER A 21 3.48 0.44 -10.18
CA SER A 21 2.65 0.67 -11.37
C SER A 21 3.29 1.75 -12.25
N ASP A 22 3.23 1.55 -13.56
CA ASP A 22 3.64 2.52 -14.56
C ASP A 22 2.45 3.33 -15.15
N THR A 23 1.25 3.08 -14.65
CA THR A 23 0.01 3.77 -15.06
C THR A 23 -0.44 4.89 -14.12
N GLY A 24 0.41 5.22 -13.13
CA GLY A 24 0.07 6.20 -12.11
C GLY A 24 -0.79 5.64 -10.98
N ILE A 25 -1.42 6.53 -10.23
CA ILE A 25 -2.21 6.21 -9.04
C ILE A 25 -3.38 7.17 -8.86
N VAL A 26 -4.47 6.69 -8.26
CA VAL A 26 -5.58 7.53 -7.77
C VAL A 26 -5.51 7.52 -6.24
N PRO A 27 -4.94 8.57 -5.61
CA PRO A 27 -4.78 8.62 -4.17
C PRO A 27 -6.13 8.53 -3.44
N GLY A 28 -6.19 7.73 -2.38
CA GLY A 28 -7.38 7.56 -1.56
C GLY A 28 -8.49 6.72 -2.16
N SER A 29 -8.31 6.13 -3.35
CA SER A 29 -9.33 5.30 -3.99
C SER A 29 -9.71 4.07 -3.16
N GLY A 30 -8.74 3.49 -2.45
CA GLY A 30 -8.97 2.32 -1.61
C GLY A 30 -9.74 2.58 -0.31
N VAL A 31 -9.92 3.85 0.06
CA VAL A 31 -10.65 4.28 1.27
C VAL A 31 -11.86 5.16 0.95
N GLY A 32 -12.32 5.15 -0.30
CA GLY A 32 -13.47 5.92 -0.76
C GLY A 32 -13.25 7.44 -0.86
N ASN A 33 -12.02 7.91 -0.69
CA ASN A 33 -11.66 9.32 -0.80
C ASN A 33 -10.93 9.57 -2.13
N HIS A 34 -11.69 9.58 -3.22
CA HIS A 34 -11.15 9.76 -4.55
C HIS A 34 -10.61 11.18 -4.75
N ARG A 35 -9.31 11.28 -4.95
CA ARG A 35 -8.62 12.51 -5.37
C ARG A 35 -8.35 12.48 -6.87
N CYS A 36 -7.82 13.58 -7.41
CA CYS A 36 -7.40 13.62 -8.79
C CYS A 36 -6.33 12.53 -9.05
N ALA A 37 -6.47 11.83 -10.17
CA ALA A 37 -5.48 10.86 -10.59
C ALA A 37 -4.11 11.53 -10.81
N LEU A 38 -3.06 10.85 -10.43
CA LEU A 38 -1.68 11.20 -10.75
C LEU A 38 -1.20 10.25 -11.83
N ASP A 39 -1.43 10.60 -13.09
CA ASP A 39 -1.06 9.84 -14.28
C ASP A 39 -0.47 10.78 -15.35
N GLU A 40 -0.04 10.22 -16.47
CA GLU A 40 0.53 11.01 -17.56
C GLU A 40 -0.43 12.05 -18.11
N LYS A 41 -1.73 11.78 -18.12
CA LYS A 41 -2.75 12.71 -18.64
C LYS A 41 -2.92 13.94 -17.75
N THR A 42 -2.83 13.75 -16.44
CA THR A 42 -3.03 14.84 -15.46
C THR A 42 -1.75 15.60 -15.15
N VAL A 43 -0.60 14.91 -15.17
CA VAL A 43 0.71 15.48 -14.80
C VAL A 43 1.50 15.95 -16.03
N GLY A 44 1.23 15.38 -17.21
CA GLY A 44 1.91 15.72 -18.46
C GLY A 44 3.26 15.00 -18.68
N VAL A 45 3.63 14.10 -17.77
CA VAL A 45 4.82 13.24 -17.86
C VAL A 45 4.46 11.83 -17.35
N PRO A 46 5.18 10.77 -17.77
CA PRO A 46 4.97 9.43 -17.23
C PRO A 46 5.07 9.40 -15.70
N VAL A 47 4.14 8.71 -15.05
CA VAL A 47 4.08 8.60 -13.59
C VAL A 47 4.27 7.14 -13.19
N PHE A 48 5.33 6.88 -12.44
CA PHE A 48 5.53 5.62 -11.74
C PHE A 48 5.00 5.75 -10.32
N ALA A 49 4.09 4.84 -9.93
CA ALA A 49 3.53 4.81 -8.60
C ALA A 49 4.15 3.68 -7.76
N ILE A 50 4.44 3.99 -6.51
CA ILE A 50 4.89 3.04 -5.49
C ILE A 50 3.85 3.08 -4.37
N GLY A 51 3.22 1.96 -4.10
CA GLY A 51 2.19 1.85 -3.08
C GLY A 51 2.52 0.78 -2.05
N VAL A 52 2.24 1.07 -0.77
CA VAL A 52 2.40 0.12 0.32
C VAL A 52 1.06 -0.02 1.04
N PRO A 53 0.49 -1.23 1.12
CA PRO A 53 -0.73 -1.47 1.88
C PRO A 53 -0.47 -1.32 3.38
N THR A 54 -1.06 -0.31 4.01
CA THR A 54 -0.86 0.02 5.42
C THR A 54 -2.12 -0.13 6.27
N VAL A 55 -3.27 -0.27 5.63
CA VAL A 55 -4.56 -0.49 6.27
C VAL A 55 -5.34 -1.56 5.52
N VAL A 56 -6.29 -2.19 6.18
CA VAL A 56 -7.28 -3.10 5.59
C VAL A 56 -8.65 -2.73 6.11
N ASP A 57 -9.68 -2.80 5.28
CA ASP A 57 -11.04 -2.60 5.77
C ASP A 57 -11.55 -3.80 6.59
N ALA A 58 -12.50 -3.54 7.51
CA ALA A 58 -12.98 -4.55 8.43
C ALA A 58 -13.75 -5.69 7.74
N ALA A 59 -14.36 -5.45 6.58
CA ALA A 59 -15.03 -6.48 5.81
C ALA A 59 -14.01 -7.46 5.21
N THR A 60 -12.98 -6.96 4.55
CA THR A 60 -11.86 -7.76 4.04
C THR A 60 -11.18 -8.55 5.15
N LEU A 61 -10.86 -7.89 6.28
CA LEU A 61 -10.27 -8.56 7.44
C LEU A 61 -11.14 -9.71 7.94
N THR A 62 -12.45 -9.49 8.05
CA THR A 62 -13.40 -10.51 8.54
C THR A 62 -13.46 -11.70 7.59
N LEU A 63 -13.50 -11.47 6.29
CA LEU A 63 -13.53 -12.55 5.29
C LEU A 63 -12.26 -13.39 5.34
N ASP A 64 -11.09 -12.74 5.39
CA ASP A 64 -9.79 -13.43 5.46
C ASP A 64 -9.70 -14.29 6.72
N VAL A 65 -10.07 -13.76 7.89
CA VAL A 65 -10.06 -14.51 9.16
C VAL A 65 -11.03 -15.70 9.15
N LEU A 66 -12.20 -15.54 8.56
CA LEU A 66 -13.17 -16.64 8.44
C LEU A 66 -12.67 -17.73 7.48
N GLU A 67 -12.04 -17.34 6.36
CA GLU A 67 -11.45 -18.28 5.41
C GLU A 67 -10.30 -19.07 6.05
N ASP A 68 -9.40 -18.40 6.77
CA ASP A 68 -8.32 -19.03 7.52
C ASP A 68 -8.83 -20.00 8.60
N ALA A 69 -9.99 -19.71 9.19
CA ALA A 69 -10.68 -20.58 10.13
C ALA A 69 -11.47 -21.73 9.47
N GLY A 70 -11.35 -21.91 8.15
CA GLY A 70 -12.09 -22.93 7.39
C GLY A 70 -13.57 -22.64 7.24
N ARG A 71 -14.00 -21.39 7.41
CA ARG A 71 -15.38 -20.91 7.25
C ARG A 71 -15.51 -20.19 5.91
N SER A 72 -15.63 -20.97 4.84
CA SER A 72 -15.87 -20.45 3.49
C SER A 72 -17.38 -20.23 3.22
N GLY A 73 -17.69 -19.42 2.21
CA GLY A 73 -19.06 -19.22 1.72
C GLY A 73 -19.86 -18.13 2.47
N VAL A 74 -19.18 -17.27 3.23
CA VAL A 74 -19.80 -16.08 3.78
C VAL A 74 -20.08 -15.09 2.64
N ASP A 75 -21.36 -14.66 2.53
CA ASP A 75 -21.73 -13.65 1.55
C ASP A 75 -21.08 -12.29 1.91
N PRO A 76 -20.21 -11.72 1.07
CA PRO A 76 -19.63 -10.40 1.30
C PRO A 76 -20.68 -9.30 1.50
N ALA A 77 -21.88 -9.48 0.92
CA ALA A 77 -23.00 -8.55 1.11
C ALA A 77 -23.47 -8.45 2.57
N ALA A 78 -23.24 -9.48 3.37
CA ALA A 78 -23.56 -9.46 4.80
C ALA A 78 -22.67 -8.50 5.60
N LEU A 79 -21.52 -8.11 5.04
CA LEU A 79 -20.55 -7.22 5.66
C LEU A 79 -20.63 -5.77 5.14
N ARG A 80 -21.69 -5.44 4.39
CA ARG A 80 -21.90 -4.07 3.88
C ARG A 80 -21.94 -3.06 5.02
N GLY A 81 -21.24 -1.94 4.80
CA GLY A 81 -21.11 -0.87 5.78
C GLY A 81 -19.88 -1.00 6.70
N HIS A 82 -19.22 -2.16 6.72
CA HIS A 82 -17.98 -2.36 7.47
C HIS A 82 -16.73 -1.99 6.67
N GLU A 83 -16.86 -1.74 5.37
CA GLU A 83 -15.78 -1.29 4.48
C GLU A 83 -15.27 0.11 4.83
N THR A 84 -16.03 0.89 5.58
CA THR A 84 -15.63 2.22 6.05
C THR A 84 -14.74 2.19 7.28
N VAL A 85 -14.68 1.05 7.98
CA VAL A 85 -13.82 0.86 9.15
C VAL A 85 -12.46 0.35 8.69
N MET A 86 -11.42 1.14 8.91
CA MET A 86 -10.05 0.78 8.56
C MET A 86 -9.30 0.28 9.78
N VAL A 87 -8.56 -0.81 9.60
CA VAL A 87 -7.78 -1.49 10.62
C VAL A 87 -6.32 -1.57 10.18
N THR A 88 -5.41 -1.46 11.12
CA THR A 88 -3.98 -1.61 10.87
C THR A 88 -3.31 -2.42 11.98
N THR A 89 -2.02 -2.72 11.82
CA THR A 89 -1.23 -3.41 12.83
C THR A 89 -0.98 -2.52 14.03
N ARG A 90 -0.81 -3.11 15.20
CA ARG A 90 -0.56 -2.39 16.45
C ARG A 90 0.75 -1.59 16.41
N ASP A 91 1.73 -2.06 15.67
CA ASP A 91 3.08 -1.50 15.51
C ASP A 91 3.25 -0.72 14.21
N ILE A 92 2.16 -0.15 13.69
CA ILE A 92 2.14 0.51 12.37
C ILE A 92 3.21 1.59 12.22
N ASP A 93 3.50 2.35 13.27
CA ASP A 93 4.52 3.41 13.21
C ASP A 93 5.92 2.82 12.91
N ALA A 94 6.28 1.73 13.59
CA ALA A 94 7.56 1.05 13.33
C ALA A 94 7.59 0.39 11.93
N GLN A 95 6.46 -0.15 11.49
CA GLN A 95 6.34 -0.73 10.14
C GLN A 95 6.49 0.35 9.07
N ILE A 96 5.89 1.52 9.24
CA ILE A 96 6.00 2.64 8.30
C ILE A 96 7.44 3.14 8.23
N ASP A 97 8.13 3.29 9.36
CA ASP A 97 9.53 3.69 9.36
C ASP A 97 10.42 2.73 8.56
N LEU A 98 10.22 1.42 8.75
CA LEU A 98 10.95 0.39 8.02
C LEU A 98 10.63 0.45 6.51
N LEU A 99 9.35 0.50 6.17
CA LEU A 99 8.90 0.51 4.77
C LEU A 99 9.32 1.78 4.04
N ALA A 100 9.29 2.93 4.71
CA ALA A 100 9.78 4.19 4.16
C ALA A 100 11.27 4.13 3.81
N ARG A 101 12.09 3.50 4.66
CA ARG A 101 13.50 3.24 4.37
C ARG A 101 13.69 2.31 3.18
N VAL A 102 12.94 1.21 3.11
CA VAL A 102 13.01 0.26 1.99
C VAL A 102 12.65 0.94 0.68
N VAL A 103 11.57 1.72 0.66
CA VAL A 103 11.13 2.47 -0.54
C VAL A 103 12.16 3.55 -0.90
N GLY A 104 12.67 4.31 0.08
CA GLY A 104 13.70 5.33 -0.11
C GLY A 104 14.97 4.73 -0.73
N TYR A 105 15.51 3.66 -0.14
CA TYR A 105 16.67 2.94 -0.72
C TYR A 105 16.41 2.47 -2.14
N GLY A 106 15.23 1.91 -2.41
CA GLY A 106 14.85 1.44 -3.73
C GLY A 106 14.83 2.57 -4.78
N ILE A 107 14.30 3.73 -4.41
CA ILE A 107 14.27 4.92 -5.29
C ILE A 107 15.70 5.42 -5.53
N ASP A 108 16.52 5.56 -4.49
CA ASP A 108 17.89 6.05 -4.63
C ASP A 108 18.75 5.13 -5.49
N LEU A 109 18.65 3.81 -5.29
CA LEU A 109 19.35 2.82 -6.11
C LEU A 109 18.87 2.84 -7.58
N ALA A 110 17.59 3.12 -7.82
CA ALA A 110 17.04 3.16 -9.17
C ALA A 110 17.43 4.43 -9.94
N LEU A 111 17.63 5.55 -9.25
CA LEU A 111 17.85 6.86 -9.87
C LEU A 111 19.30 7.32 -9.85
N GLN A 112 20.17 6.70 -9.05
CA GLN A 112 21.55 7.12 -8.87
C GLN A 112 22.51 5.96 -9.17
N PRO A 113 23.72 6.23 -9.70
CA PRO A 113 24.74 5.20 -9.93
C PRO A 113 25.45 4.84 -8.61
N LEU A 114 24.69 4.56 -7.56
CA LEU A 114 25.17 4.20 -6.24
C LEU A 114 24.94 2.71 -5.96
N SER A 115 25.88 2.09 -5.28
CA SER A 115 25.69 0.75 -4.72
C SER A 115 24.80 0.80 -3.47
N PHE A 116 24.23 -0.34 -3.10
CA PHE A 116 23.46 -0.46 -1.86
C PHE A 116 24.27 -0.03 -0.61
N ALA A 117 25.57 -0.33 -0.58
CA ALA A 117 26.44 0.05 0.54
C ALA A 117 26.60 1.57 0.66
N GLU A 118 26.73 2.28 -0.47
CA GLU A 118 26.82 3.75 -0.49
C GLU A 118 25.52 4.41 -0.07
N VAL A 119 24.38 3.93 -0.59
CA VAL A 119 23.06 4.45 -0.18
C VAL A 119 22.81 4.19 1.30
N SER A 120 23.12 3.00 1.80
CA SER A 120 22.99 2.66 3.22
C SER A 120 23.82 3.56 4.11
N ALA A 121 25.01 3.92 3.69
CA ALA A 121 25.90 4.84 4.44
C ALA A 121 25.36 6.29 4.45
N LEU A 122 24.66 6.72 3.41
CA LEU A 122 24.07 8.05 3.32
C LEU A 122 22.79 8.21 4.14
N LEU A 123 22.00 7.16 4.25
CA LEU A 123 20.69 7.21 4.92
C LEU A 123 20.75 6.75 6.41
N GLY A 124 21.88 6.28 6.86
CA GLY A 124 22.15 5.91 8.26
C GLY A 124 21.51 4.60 8.67
#